data_571501618d608f12cfb9966a82aae71e
#
_entry.id   571501618d608f12cfb9966a82aae71e
#
_cell.length_a   1.000
_cell.length_b   1.000
_cell.length_c   1.000
_cell.angle_alpha   90.00
_cell.angle_beta   90.00
_cell.angle_gamma   90.00
#
_symmetry.space_group_name_H-M   'P 1'
#
loop_
_entity.id
_entity.type
_entity.pdbx_description
1 polymer ?
#
loop_
_entity_poly.entity_id
_entity_poly.type
_entity_poly.pdbx_seq_one_letter_code
_entity_poly.pdbx_strand_id
1 'polypeptide(L)'
;MINKQYKAVFIDWDDTIGDFIGAAKLALHEMYGKYNLSDYFASHEEFVSLYKPHNIELWDKYGKDLVTKDFLRIDRFLWPLLHGSKTQNSKFKIQNLAALAEQLSEDFLNLTTAHFSLLPGAEELVRYLAAKYPLTVVTNGFIEVQYEKFDKSGLRDCFTHIVLSEEVGCQKPNPRIYEEALRMNGLQAQDVVMIGDSWNSDILGAKNAGIDQIWIRKSKDPLPEGQSATYLVQSLSEVMEIL
;
A
#
# COMPACT_ATOMS: atom_id res chain seq x y z
N MET A 1 18.07 2.39 -26.78
CA MET A 1 17.81 2.48 -25.33
C MET A 1 19.13 2.18 -24.65
N ILE A 2 19.61 3.06 -23.76
CA ILE A 2 20.82 2.79 -22.96
C ILE A 2 20.37 1.75 -21.93
N ASN A 3 20.83 0.50 -22.07
CA ASN A 3 20.60 -0.56 -21.08
C ASN A 3 21.41 -0.20 -19.83
N LYS A 4 20.80 0.58 -18.92
CA LYS A 4 21.39 0.82 -17.61
C LYS A 4 21.36 -0.48 -16.82
N GLN A 5 22.52 -0.92 -16.33
CA GLN A 5 22.59 -2.10 -15.47
C GLN A 5 22.40 -1.65 -14.02
N TYR A 6 21.35 -2.18 -13.39
CA TYR A 6 21.13 -2.01 -11.95
C TYR A 6 21.83 -3.14 -11.18
N LYS A 7 22.20 -2.87 -9.92
CA LYS A 7 22.84 -3.85 -9.02
C LYS A 7 21.85 -4.43 -8.02
N ALA A 8 20.72 -3.76 -7.78
CA ALA A 8 19.63 -4.24 -6.94
C ALA A 8 18.30 -3.64 -7.39
N VAL A 9 17.21 -4.27 -6.97
CA VAL A 9 15.84 -3.81 -7.22
C VAL A 9 15.15 -3.57 -5.88
N PHE A 10 14.58 -2.38 -5.70
CA PHE A 10 13.64 -2.07 -4.64
C PHE A 10 12.23 -2.23 -5.16
N ILE A 11 11.33 -2.76 -4.34
CA ILE A 11 9.97 -3.03 -4.78
C ILE A 11 8.98 -2.75 -3.65
N ASP A 12 7.89 -2.08 -4.00
CA ASP A 12 6.75 -1.94 -3.12
C ASP A 12 5.97 -3.25 -3.00
N TRP A 13 5.10 -3.36 -1.99
CA TRP A 13 4.36 -4.58 -1.72
C TRP A 13 2.87 -4.49 -2.05
N ASP A 14 2.12 -3.64 -1.34
CA ASP A 14 0.67 -3.56 -1.47
C ASP A 14 0.26 -2.89 -2.79
N ASP A 15 -0.60 -3.54 -3.58
CA ASP A 15 -1.05 -3.17 -4.93
C ASP A 15 0.05 -3.15 -6.02
N THR A 16 1.30 -3.50 -5.63
CA THR A 16 2.41 -3.78 -6.54
C THR A 16 2.63 -5.29 -6.72
N ILE A 17 2.74 -6.04 -5.63
CA ILE A 17 2.90 -7.51 -5.58
C ILE A 17 1.68 -8.17 -4.96
N GLY A 18 1.24 -7.71 -3.79
CA GLY A 18 0.02 -8.17 -3.14
C GLY A 18 -1.22 -7.40 -3.62
N ASP A 19 -2.35 -8.09 -3.80
CA ASP A 19 -3.65 -7.48 -4.15
C ASP A 19 -4.34 -6.93 -2.90
N PHE A 20 -3.86 -5.80 -2.39
CA PHE A 20 -4.48 -5.17 -1.22
C PHE A 20 -5.87 -4.61 -1.53
N ILE A 21 -6.07 -4.02 -2.70
CA ILE A 21 -7.39 -3.49 -3.11
C ILE A 21 -8.43 -4.60 -3.15
N GLY A 22 -8.09 -5.76 -3.71
CA GLY A 22 -8.97 -6.94 -3.74
C GLY A 22 -9.29 -7.46 -2.33
N ALA A 23 -8.26 -7.63 -1.51
CA ALA A 23 -8.41 -8.05 -0.12
C ALA A 23 -9.26 -7.06 0.71
N ALA A 24 -9.02 -5.77 0.59
CA ALA A 24 -9.79 -4.72 1.25
C ALA A 24 -11.26 -4.72 0.82
N LYS A 25 -11.55 -4.95 -0.47
CA LYS A 25 -12.91 -5.06 -0.98
C LYS A 25 -13.67 -6.23 -0.33
N LEU A 26 -13.04 -7.38 -0.22
CA LEU A 26 -13.63 -8.56 0.44
C LEU A 26 -13.83 -8.32 1.94
N ALA A 27 -12.83 -7.76 2.61
CA ALA A 27 -12.91 -7.42 4.02
C ALA A 27 -14.07 -6.45 4.33
N LEU A 28 -14.20 -5.35 3.58
CA LEU A 28 -15.27 -4.38 3.77
C LEU A 28 -16.65 -4.99 3.52
N HIS A 29 -16.77 -5.90 2.54
CA HIS A 29 -18.02 -6.61 2.28
C HIS A 29 -18.42 -7.54 3.44
N GLU A 30 -17.47 -8.32 3.94
CA GLU A 30 -17.69 -9.22 5.09
C GLU A 30 -18.04 -8.42 6.36
N MET A 31 -17.30 -7.35 6.64
CA MET A 31 -17.54 -6.46 7.78
C MET A 31 -18.94 -5.81 7.72
N TYR A 32 -19.42 -5.44 6.52
CA TYR A 32 -20.74 -4.85 6.36
C TYR A 32 -21.84 -5.76 6.92
N GLY A 33 -21.77 -7.05 6.64
CA GLY A 33 -22.70 -8.04 7.21
C GLY A 33 -22.44 -8.33 8.69
N LYS A 34 -21.17 -8.60 9.05
CA LYS A 34 -20.77 -9.02 10.40
C LYS A 34 -21.16 -8.00 11.48
N TYR A 35 -21.02 -6.72 11.19
CA TYR A 35 -21.27 -5.62 12.13
C TYR A 35 -22.65 -4.94 11.93
N ASN A 36 -23.55 -5.54 11.12
CA ASN A 36 -24.85 -4.97 10.80
C ASN A 36 -24.75 -3.48 10.38
N LEU A 37 -23.77 -3.16 9.51
CA LEU A 37 -23.54 -1.78 9.07
C LEU A 37 -24.72 -1.20 8.30
N SER A 38 -25.70 -2.02 7.90
CA SER A 38 -27.01 -1.58 7.40
C SER A 38 -27.81 -0.73 8.39
N ASP A 39 -27.47 -0.74 9.68
CA ASP A 39 -28.07 0.15 10.67
C ASP A 39 -27.56 1.61 10.56
N TYR A 40 -26.41 1.82 9.96
CA TYR A 40 -25.73 3.10 9.82
C TYR A 40 -25.77 3.66 8.40
N PHE A 41 -25.78 2.78 7.39
CA PHE A 41 -25.71 3.12 5.96
C PHE A 41 -26.94 2.58 5.22
N ALA A 42 -27.35 3.26 4.16
CA ALA A 42 -28.46 2.79 3.31
C ALA A 42 -28.06 1.54 2.53
N SER A 43 -26.78 1.40 2.14
CA SER A 43 -26.24 0.25 1.43
C SER A 43 -24.75 0.07 1.68
N HIS A 44 -24.21 -1.08 1.28
CA HIS A 44 -22.75 -1.34 1.26
C HIS A 44 -22.01 -0.34 0.36
N GLU A 45 -22.59 0.04 -0.78
CA GLU A 45 -22.00 1.01 -1.70
C GLU A 45 -21.86 2.40 -1.04
N GLU A 46 -22.84 2.82 -0.23
CA GLU A 46 -22.74 4.05 0.56
C GLU A 46 -21.58 3.98 1.54
N PHE A 47 -21.46 2.89 2.31
CA PHE A 47 -20.35 2.70 3.23
C PHE A 47 -19.01 2.82 2.51
N VAL A 48 -18.82 2.09 1.42
CA VAL A 48 -17.56 2.10 0.65
C VAL A 48 -17.30 3.47 0.03
N SER A 49 -18.32 4.18 -0.43
CA SER A 49 -18.19 5.51 -1.03
C SER A 49 -17.74 6.58 -0.03
N LEU A 50 -18.08 6.43 1.24
CA LEU A 50 -17.59 7.27 2.34
C LEU A 50 -16.20 6.83 2.81
N TYR A 51 -15.98 5.52 2.98
CA TYR A 51 -14.73 4.96 3.47
C TYR A 51 -13.55 5.23 2.54
N LYS A 52 -13.69 4.92 1.25
CA LYS A 52 -12.57 4.87 0.31
C LYS A 52 -11.85 6.21 0.14
N PRO A 53 -12.52 7.34 -0.17
CA PRO A 53 -11.84 8.62 -0.32
C PRO A 53 -11.23 9.11 1.00
N HIS A 54 -11.91 8.90 2.12
CA HIS A 54 -11.41 9.29 3.43
C HIS A 54 -10.15 8.48 3.83
N ASN A 55 -10.14 7.18 3.59
CA ASN A 55 -8.96 6.34 3.82
C ASN A 55 -7.76 6.78 2.96
N ILE A 56 -7.98 7.15 1.68
CA ILE A 56 -6.92 7.68 0.81
C ILE A 56 -6.35 8.99 1.37
N GLU A 57 -7.21 9.90 1.83
CA GLU A 57 -6.78 11.16 2.45
C GLU A 57 -5.98 10.93 3.72
N LEU A 58 -6.40 9.98 4.56
CA LEU A 58 -5.69 9.63 5.79
C LEU A 58 -4.30 9.03 5.52
N TRP A 59 -4.17 8.18 4.52
CA TRP A 59 -2.87 7.65 4.11
C TRP A 59 -1.93 8.73 3.57
N ASP A 60 -2.46 9.72 2.81
CA ASP A 60 -1.66 10.87 2.36
C ASP A 60 -1.20 11.74 3.55
N LYS A 61 -2.09 11.97 4.54
CA LYS A 61 -1.74 12.68 5.78
C LYS A 61 -0.71 11.90 6.62
N TYR A 62 -0.87 10.59 6.73
CA TYR A 62 0.06 9.74 7.46
C TYR A 62 1.45 9.74 6.82
N GLY A 63 1.55 9.64 5.51
CA GLY A 63 2.83 9.76 4.78
C GLY A 63 3.52 11.13 4.92
N LYS A 64 2.78 12.15 5.37
CA LYS A 64 3.28 13.51 5.65
C LYS A 64 3.46 13.79 7.16
N ASP A 65 3.36 12.79 8.00
CA ASP A 65 3.42 12.90 9.48
C ASP A 65 2.37 13.86 10.08
N LEU A 66 1.25 14.08 9.39
CA LEU A 66 0.17 14.96 9.85
C LEU A 66 -0.84 14.26 10.77
N VAL A 67 -0.88 12.94 10.73
CA VAL A 67 -1.71 12.10 11.61
C VAL A 67 -0.91 10.90 12.09
N THR A 68 -1.26 10.37 13.27
CA THR A 68 -0.66 9.15 13.80
C THR A 68 -1.27 7.89 13.16
N LYS A 69 -0.59 6.75 13.28
CA LYS A 69 -1.09 5.44 12.89
C LYS A 69 -2.42 5.10 13.56
N ASP A 70 -2.52 5.32 14.89
CA ASP A 70 -3.73 5.01 15.64
C ASP A 70 -4.90 5.88 15.19
N PHE A 71 -4.66 7.18 14.93
CA PHE A 71 -5.68 8.04 14.36
C PHE A 71 -6.15 7.54 12.99
N LEU A 72 -5.24 7.24 12.07
CA LEU A 72 -5.58 6.69 10.76
C LEU A 72 -6.41 5.40 10.89
N ARG A 73 -5.97 4.47 11.73
CA ARG A 73 -6.61 3.16 11.91
C ARG A 73 -8.06 3.28 12.37
N ILE A 74 -8.35 4.19 13.27
CA ILE A 74 -9.68 4.36 13.85
C ILE A 74 -10.54 5.30 12.99
N ASP A 75 -10.00 6.44 12.58
CA ASP A 75 -10.77 7.49 11.92
C ASP A 75 -11.26 7.11 10.51
N ARG A 76 -10.51 6.21 9.81
CA ARG A 76 -10.98 5.66 8.51
C ARG A 76 -12.33 4.93 8.60
N PHE A 77 -12.75 4.49 9.81
CA PHE A 77 -14.05 3.90 10.08
C PHE A 77 -14.98 4.82 10.87
N LEU A 78 -14.43 5.59 11.82
CA LEU A 78 -15.24 6.50 12.64
C LEU A 78 -15.89 7.59 11.79
N TRP A 79 -15.13 8.22 10.91
CA TRP A 79 -15.66 9.26 10.05
C TRP A 79 -16.82 8.77 9.16
N PRO A 80 -16.73 7.65 8.41
CA PRO A 80 -17.86 7.11 7.67
C PRO A 80 -19.05 6.78 8.57
N LEU A 81 -18.84 6.19 9.76
CA LEU A 81 -19.91 5.91 10.71
C LEU A 81 -20.66 7.17 11.15
N LEU A 82 -19.95 8.27 11.36
CA LEU A 82 -20.55 9.57 11.74
C LEU A 82 -21.31 10.21 10.57
N HIS A 83 -20.98 9.90 9.31
CA HIS A 83 -21.54 10.52 8.11
C HIS A 83 -22.52 9.62 7.35
N GLY A 84 -22.76 8.38 7.81
CA GLY A 84 -23.75 7.48 7.23
C GLY A 84 -25.15 8.06 7.29
N SER A 85 -25.92 7.89 6.20
CA SER A 85 -27.24 8.52 6.04
C SER A 85 -28.25 8.16 7.13
N LYS A 86 -28.14 6.95 7.71
CA LYS A 86 -28.99 6.51 8.80
C LYS A 86 -28.48 6.97 10.16
N THR A 87 -27.17 7.15 10.34
CA THR A 87 -26.59 7.65 11.59
C THR A 87 -27.02 9.07 11.87
N GLN A 88 -27.04 9.94 10.88
CA GLN A 88 -27.44 11.36 11.02
C GLN A 88 -28.87 11.54 11.54
N ASN A 89 -29.73 10.54 11.30
CA ASN A 89 -31.13 10.55 11.74
C ASN A 89 -31.38 9.74 13.02
N SER A 90 -30.33 9.24 13.67
CA SER A 90 -30.45 8.31 14.80
C SER A 90 -29.93 8.92 16.11
N LYS A 91 -30.35 8.32 17.25
CA LYS A 91 -29.87 8.67 18.58
C LYS A 91 -28.60 7.89 18.98
N PHE A 92 -27.76 7.48 18.01
CA PHE A 92 -26.53 6.79 18.33
C PHE A 92 -25.58 7.69 19.16
N LYS A 93 -25.08 7.16 20.26
CA LYS A 93 -24.08 7.87 21.06
C LYS A 93 -22.72 7.79 20.37
N ILE A 94 -22.03 8.90 20.24
CA ILE A 94 -20.68 8.98 19.62
C ILE A 94 -19.71 7.95 20.23
N GLN A 95 -19.78 7.72 21.55
CA GLN A 95 -18.95 6.73 22.24
C GLN A 95 -19.14 5.30 21.72
N ASN A 96 -20.38 4.92 21.34
CA ASN A 96 -20.64 3.60 20.78
C ASN A 96 -20.06 3.48 19.35
N LEU A 97 -20.06 4.57 18.58
CA LEU A 97 -19.47 4.60 17.24
C LEU A 97 -17.94 4.52 17.30
N ALA A 98 -17.30 5.15 18.28
CA ALA A 98 -15.86 5.05 18.49
C ALA A 98 -15.43 3.61 18.83
N ALA A 99 -16.13 2.96 19.77
CA ALA A 99 -15.87 1.57 20.11
C ALA A 99 -16.10 0.62 18.91
N LEU A 100 -17.12 0.88 18.09
CA LEU A 100 -17.33 0.14 16.84
C LEU A 100 -16.21 0.38 15.83
N ALA A 101 -15.76 1.62 15.67
CA ALA A 101 -14.64 1.95 14.76
C ALA A 101 -13.33 1.26 15.16
N GLU A 102 -13.05 1.12 16.46
CA GLU A 102 -11.92 0.35 16.98
C GLU A 102 -12.01 -1.13 16.58
N GLN A 103 -13.19 -1.75 16.79
CA GLN A 103 -13.42 -3.15 16.39
C GLN A 103 -13.29 -3.34 14.86
N LEU A 104 -13.87 -2.42 14.08
CA LEU A 104 -13.76 -2.44 12.62
C LEU A 104 -12.30 -2.29 12.19
N SER A 105 -11.54 -1.44 12.86
CA SER A 105 -10.11 -1.23 12.57
C SER A 105 -9.29 -2.50 12.75
N GLU A 106 -9.51 -3.21 13.84
CA GLU A 106 -8.79 -4.48 14.12
C GLU A 106 -9.19 -5.58 13.16
N ASP A 107 -10.49 -5.76 12.96
CA ASP A 107 -11.01 -6.78 12.06
C ASP A 107 -10.58 -6.55 10.61
N PHE A 108 -10.51 -5.30 10.17
CA PHE A 108 -10.05 -4.97 8.84
C PHE A 108 -8.60 -5.43 8.57
N LEU A 109 -7.70 -5.29 9.54
CA LEU A 109 -6.33 -5.77 9.42
C LEU A 109 -6.30 -7.31 9.31
N ASN A 110 -7.07 -7.99 10.18
CA ASN A 110 -7.16 -9.45 10.18
C ASN A 110 -7.76 -9.97 8.88
N LEU A 111 -8.86 -9.37 8.41
CA LEU A 111 -9.55 -9.79 7.20
C LEU A 111 -8.74 -9.48 5.93
N THR A 112 -8.08 -8.33 5.84
CA THR A 112 -7.21 -8.03 4.69
C THR A 112 -6.03 -8.99 4.62
N THR A 113 -5.53 -9.48 5.75
CA THR A 113 -4.51 -10.52 5.80
C THR A 113 -5.08 -11.91 5.48
N ALA A 114 -6.31 -12.21 5.95
CA ALA A 114 -6.99 -13.46 5.62
C ALA A 114 -7.31 -13.60 4.12
N HIS A 115 -7.75 -12.52 3.50
CA HIS A 115 -8.05 -12.44 2.06
C HIS A 115 -6.84 -12.11 1.19
N PHE A 116 -5.62 -12.09 1.76
CA PHE A 116 -4.42 -11.77 1.00
C PHE A 116 -4.24 -12.71 -0.19
N SER A 117 -3.91 -12.14 -1.33
CA SER A 117 -3.51 -12.85 -2.55
C SER A 117 -2.44 -12.07 -3.29
N LEU A 118 -1.72 -12.72 -4.18
CA LEU A 118 -0.79 -12.07 -5.08
C LEU A 118 -1.53 -11.50 -6.30
N LEU A 119 -1.05 -10.39 -6.83
CA LEU A 119 -1.49 -9.90 -8.14
C LEU A 119 -1.10 -10.89 -9.25
N PRO A 120 -1.88 -10.96 -10.35
CA PRO A 120 -1.54 -11.81 -11.49
C PRO A 120 -0.13 -11.52 -12.02
N GLY A 121 0.70 -12.56 -12.13
CA GLY A 121 2.10 -12.45 -12.59
C GLY A 121 3.11 -12.01 -11.52
N ALA A 122 2.68 -11.70 -10.29
CA ALA A 122 3.57 -11.21 -9.24
C ALA A 122 4.59 -12.27 -8.78
N GLU A 123 4.17 -13.52 -8.62
CA GLU A 123 5.09 -14.60 -8.27
C GLU A 123 6.16 -14.81 -9.34
N GLU A 124 5.76 -14.81 -10.61
CA GLU A 124 6.68 -14.95 -11.75
C GLU A 124 7.70 -13.81 -11.76
N LEU A 125 7.23 -12.57 -11.63
CA LEU A 125 8.12 -11.40 -11.58
C LEU A 125 9.11 -11.46 -10.42
N VAL A 126 8.64 -11.75 -9.20
CA VAL A 126 9.52 -11.77 -8.01
C VAL A 126 10.58 -12.85 -8.14
N ARG A 127 10.22 -14.07 -8.59
CA ARG A 127 11.18 -15.14 -8.80
C ARG A 127 12.18 -14.84 -9.93
N TYR A 128 11.71 -14.23 -11.02
CA TYR A 128 12.57 -13.78 -12.12
C TYR A 128 13.60 -12.74 -11.66
N LEU A 129 13.14 -11.74 -10.90
CA LEU A 129 14.02 -10.68 -10.38
C LEU A 129 14.99 -11.22 -9.34
N ALA A 130 14.55 -12.09 -8.42
CA ALA A 130 15.40 -12.69 -7.38
C ALA A 130 16.52 -13.55 -7.96
N ALA A 131 16.32 -14.13 -9.14
CA ALA A 131 17.38 -14.89 -9.83
C ALA A 131 18.46 -13.98 -10.45
N LYS A 132 18.20 -12.68 -10.59
CA LYS A 132 19.11 -11.72 -11.24
C LYS A 132 19.66 -10.65 -10.31
N TYR A 133 18.88 -10.26 -9.29
CA TYR A 133 19.16 -9.10 -8.44
C TYR A 133 18.89 -9.40 -6.96
N PRO A 134 19.66 -8.83 -6.04
CA PRO A 134 19.19 -8.64 -4.67
C PRO A 134 17.90 -7.83 -4.68
N LEU A 135 16.83 -8.36 -4.04
CA LEU A 135 15.55 -7.68 -3.92
C LEU A 135 15.37 -7.09 -2.52
N THR A 136 14.90 -5.86 -2.45
CA THR A 136 14.52 -5.21 -1.18
C THR A 136 13.09 -4.72 -1.26
N VAL A 137 12.23 -5.19 -0.36
CA VAL A 137 10.90 -4.62 -0.19
C VAL A 137 11.01 -3.29 0.56
N VAL A 138 10.30 -2.25 0.09
CA VAL A 138 10.16 -0.95 0.78
C VAL A 138 8.69 -0.62 0.88
N THR A 139 8.09 -0.73 2.07
CA THR A 139 6.64 -0.66 2.26
C THR A 139 6.21 0.24 3.41
N ASN A 140 5.04 0.90 3.24
CA ASN A 140 4.35 1.67 4.29
C ASN A 140 3.30 0.83 5.05
N GLY A 141 3.16 -0.44 4.71
CA GLY A 141 2.20 -1.32 5.38
C GLY A 141 2.53 -1.52 6.87
N PHE A 142 1.51 -1.76 7.67
CA PHE A 142 1.66 -1.91 9.12
C PHE A 142 2.37 -3.22 9.49
N ILE A 143 3.32 -3.10 10.41
CA ILE A 143 4.19 -4.22 10.84
C ILE A 143 3.40 -5.44 11.33
N GLU A 144 2.25 -5.23 11.98
CA GLU A 144 1.42 -6.29 12.55
C GLU A 144 0.92 -7.28 11.51
N VAL A 145 0.76 -6.85 10.25
CA VAL A 145 0.18 -7.68 9.18
C VAL A 145 1.15 -7.95 8.03
N GLN A 146 2.19 -7.12 7.84
CA GLN A 146 3.06 -7.26 6.66
C GLN A 146 3.86 -8.55 6.68
N TYR A 147 4.46 -8.92 7.81
CA TYR A 147 5.23 -10.16 7.90
C TYR A 147 4.37 -11.40 7.64
N GLU A 148 3.12 -11.40 8.12
CA GLU A 148 2.19 -12.49 7.82
C GLU A 148 1.83 -12.57 6.32
N LYS A 149 1.66 -11.42 5.65
CA LYS A 149 1.45 -11.38 4.19
C LYS A 149 2.67 -11.92 3.44
N PHE A 150 3.89 -11.56 3.85
CA PHE A 150 5.11 -12.11 3.24
C PHE A 150 5.18 -13.63 3.41
N ASP A 151 4.90 -14.15 4.59
CA ASP A 151 4.90 -15.60 4.85
C ASP A 151 3.82 -16.31 4.03
N LYS A 152 2.59 -15.78 3.98
CA LYS A 152 1.50 -16.31 3.15
C LYS A 152 1.78 -16.29 1.65
N SER A 153 2.56 -15.33 1.19
CA SER A 153 2.93 -15.24 -0.23
C SER A 153 3.81 -16.37 -0.72
N GLY A 154 4.57 -17.01 0.16
CA GLY A 154 5.63 -17.97 -0.19
C GLY A 154 6.82 -17.34 -0.93
N LEU A 155 6.95 -16.00 -0.87
CA LEU A 155 7.99 -15.24 -1.58
C LEU A 155 9.00 -14.58 -0.63
N ARG A 156 8.82 -14.72 0.69
CA ARG A 156 9.67 -14.05 1.68
C ARG A 156 11.17 -14.29 1.44
N ASP A 157 11.55 -15.53 1.12
CA ASP A 157 12.96 -15.92 0.90
C ASP A 157 13.54 -15.35 -0.42
N CYS A 158 12.71 -14.79 -1.29
CA CYS A 158 13.16 -14.08 -2.48
C CYS A 158 13.75 -12.69 -2.16
N PHE A 159 13.47 -12.14 -0.98
CA PHE A 159 13.88 -10.80 -0.60
C PHE A 159 15.12 -10.84 0.30
N THR A 160 16.17 -10.11 -0.12
CA THR A 160 17.40 -9.93 0.65
C THR A 160 17.14 -9.07 1.90
N HIS A 161 16.32 -8.02 1.73
CA HIS A 161 15.93 -7.12 2.80
C HIS A 161 14.43 -6.76 2.71
N ILE A 162 13.83 -6.50 3.87
CA ILE A 162 12.49 -5.95 4.02
C ILE A 162 12.64 -4.68 4.85
N VAL A 163 12.22 -3.54 4.28
CA VAL A 163 12.28 -2.22 4.90
C VAL A 163 10.85 -1.77 5.16
N LEU A 164 10.44 -1.83 6.42
CA LEU A 164 9.15 -1.36 6.88
C LEU A 164 9.27 0.07 7.39
N SER A 165 8.38 0.95 6.97
CA SER A 165 8.37 2.36 7.37
C SER A 165 8.36 2.56 8.88
N GLU A 166 7.64 1.71 9.61
CA GLU A 166 7.57 1.78 11.07
C GLU A 166 8.91 1.43 11.75
N GLU A 167 9.69 0.51 11.20
CA GLU A 167 11.02 0.15 11.73
C GLU A 167 12.05 1.26 11.47
N VAL A 168 11.90 1.97 10.35
CA VAL A 168 12.76 3.12 9.98
C VAL A 168 12.34 4.41 10.70
N GLY A 169 11.07 4.47 11.13
CA GLY A 169 10.49 5.65 11.76
C GLY A 169 10.14 6.77 10.78
N CYS A 170 9.92 6.44 9.50
CA CYS A 170 9.39 7.36 8.49
C CYS A 170 8.78 6.60 7.31
N GLN A 171 7.75 7.19 6.70
CA GLN A 171 7.00 6.61 5.58
C GLN A 171 7.54 7.10 4.23
N LYS A 172 7.36 6.29 3.16
CA LYS A 172 7.42 6.80 1.79
C LYS A 172 6.38 7.93 1.65
N PRO A 173 6.70 9.09 1.02
CA PRO A 173 7.83 9.37 0.15
C PRO A 173 9.06 9.98 0.85
N ASN A 174 9.19 9.93 2.18
CA ASN A 174 10.35 10.49 2.87
C ASN A 174 11.64 9.81 2.34
N PRO A 175 12.66 10.56 1.88
CA PRO A 175 13.88 9.97 1.32
C PRO A 175 14.65 9.08 2.30
N ARG A 176 14.52 9.29 3.62
CA ARG A 176 15.21 8.49 4.63
C ARG A 176 14.89 6.99 4.55
N ILE A 177 13.67 6.60 4.15
CA ILE A 177 13.35 5.17 4.01
C ILE A 177 14.14 4.53 2.86
N TYR A 178 14.36 5.28 1.77
CA TYR A 178 15.18 4.82 0.64
C TYR A 178 16.67 4.84 0.97
N GLU A 179 17.13 5.84 1.72
CA GLU A 179 18.51 5.91 2.23
C GLU A 179 18.82 4.71 3.12
N GLU A 180 17.89 4.29 3.98
CA GLU A 180 18.05 3.10 4.79
C GLU A 180 18.11 1.84 3.93
N ALA A 181 17.23 1.70 2.93
CA ALA A 181 17.27 0.59 1.98
C ALA A 181 18.60 0.54 1.21
N LEU A 182 19.12 1.69 0.77
CA LEU A 182 20.44 1.81 0.12
C LEU A 182 21.57 1.40 1.08
N ARG A 183 21.52 1.87 2.32
CA ARG A 183 22.50 1.53 3.35
C ARG A 183 22.55 0.02 3.63
N MET A 184 21.39 -0.62 3.76
CA MET A 184 21.31 -2.08 4.00
C MET A 184 21.90 -2.88 2.85
N ASN A 185 21.79 -2.39 1.62
CA ASN A 185 22.36 -3.04 0.43
C ASN A 185 23.83 -2.62 0.14
N GLY A 186 24.37 -1.61 0.83
CA GLY A 186 25.71 -1.07 0.55
C GLY A 186 25.83 -0.44 -0.85
N LEU A 187 24.75 0.14 -1.38
CA LEU A 187 24.63 0.66 -2.74
C LEU A 187 24.37 2.18 -2.75
N GLN A 188 24.57 2.77 -3.92
CA GLN A 188 24.23 4.17 -4.20
C GLN A 188 22.93 4.24 -5.01
N ALA A 189 22.25 5.39 -4.98
CA ALA A 189 20.97 5.59 -5.65
C ALA A 189 20.98 5.22 -7.15
N GLN A 190 22.07 5.54 -7.85
CA GLN A 190 22.22 5.23 -9.28
C GLN A 190 22.37 3.73 -9.60
N ASP A 191 22.66 2.91 -8.59
CA ASP A 191 22.81 1.45 -8.74
C ASP A 191 21.48 0.69 -8.65
N VAL A 192 20.39 1.40 -8.31
CA VAL A 192 19.11 0.79 -7.92
C VAL A 192 17.96 1.33 -8.76
N VAL A 193 16.93 0.52 -8.95
CA VAL A 193 15.63 0.95 -9.47
C VAL A 193 14.52 0.59 -8.48
N MET A 194 13.55 1.49 -8.30
CA MET A 194 12.34 1.26 -7.48
C MET A 194 11.16 0.90 -8.36
N ILE A 195 10.48 -0.20 -8.05
CA ILE A 195 9.24 -0.64 -8.69
C ILE A 195 8.08 -0.36 -7.74
N GLY A 196 7.04 0.32 -8.21
CA GLY A 196 5.84 0.59 -7.41
C GLY A 196 4.67 1.08 -8.25
N ASP A 197 3.49 1.12 -7.65
CA ASP A 197 2.24 1.56 -8.31
C ASP A 197 1.83 2.99 -7.90
N SER A 198 2.26 3.44 -6.71
CA SER A 198 1.86 4.73 -6.16
C SER A 198 2.77 5.86 -6.59
N TRP A 199 2.19 6.86 -7.32
CA TRP A 199 2.95 8.06 -7.66
C TRP A 199 3.49 8.78 -6.43
N ASN A 200 2.65 9.01 -5.43
CA ASN A 200 3.00 9.86 -4.30
C ASN A 200 4.04 9.21 -3.37
N SER A 201 3.91 7.91 -3.11
CA SER A 201 4.81 7.20 -2.19
C SER A 201 6.04 6.63 -2.90
N ASP A 202 5.85 5.85 -3.96
CA ASP A 202 6.94 5.08 -4.56
C ASP A 202 7.76 5.90 -5.56
N ILE A 203 7.05 6.50 -6.53
CA ILE A 203 7.72 7.12 -7.67
C ILE A 203 8.35 8.45 -7.28
N LEU A 204 7.56 9.33 -6.65
CA LEU A 204 8.06 10.62 -6.19
C LEU A 204 9.11 10.46 -5.08
N GLY A 205 8.89 9.51 -4.16
CA GLY A 205 9.83 9.23 -3.08
C GLY A 205 11.18 8.73 -3.59
N ALA A 206 11.19 7.72 -4.49
CA ALA A 206 12.41 7.21 -5.12
C ALA A 206 13.11 8.30 -5.96
N LYS A 207 12.34 9.09 -6.72
CA LYS A 207 12.88 10.21 -7.51
C LYS A 207 13.57 11.25 -6.63
N ASN A 208 12.99 11.59 -5.47
CA ASN A 208 13.59 12.53 -4.52
C ASN A 208 14.86 11.95 -3.86
N ALA A 209 14.96 10.63 -3.76
CA ALA A 209 16.17 9.92 -3.31
C ALA A 209 17.20 9.69 -4.43
N GLY A 210 16.96 10.15 -5.66
CA GLY A 210 17.86 9.98 -6.81
C GLY A 210 17.87 8.57 -7.39
N ILE A 211 16.88 7.74 -7.06
CA ILE A 211 16.73 6.36 -7.54
C ILE A 211 15.84 6.37 -8.79
N ASP A 212 16.20 5.61 -9.83
CA ASP A 212 15.35 5.39 -11.01
C ASP A 212 14.06 4.65 -10.64
N GLN A 213 12.99 4.84 -11.41
CA GLN A 213 11.67 4.30 -11.10
C GLN A 213 11.09 3.52 -12.27
N ILE A 214 10.45 2.39 -11.97
CA ILE A 214 9.50 1.69 -12.84
C ILE A 214 8.12 1.88 -12.23
N TRP A 215 7.29 2.71 -12.85
CA TRP A 215 5.93 2.97 -12.41
C TRP A 215 4.95 2.02 -13.07
N ILE A 216 4.32 1.15 -12.28
CA ILE A 216 3.24 0.26 -12.74
C ILE A 216 1.94 1.04 -12.68
N ARG A 217 1.52 1.62 -13.80
CA ARG A 217 0.32 2.43 -13.87
C ARG A 217 -0.77 1.74 -14.68
N LYS A 218 -1.72 1.16 -13.97
CA LYS A 218 -2.84 0.42 -14.57
C LYS A 218 -3.85 1.33 -15.30
N SER A 219 -3.94 2.63 -14.97
CA SER A 219 -4.80 3.58 -15.68
C SER A 219 -4.24 3.94 -17.06
N LYS A 220 -5.14 4.00 -18.04
CA LYS A 220 -4.85 4.45 -19.41
C LYS A 220 -5.08 5.95 -19.61
N ASP A 221 -5.53 6.66 -18.58
CA ASP A 221 -5.73 8.10 -18.65
C ASP A 221 -4.41 8.83 -18.93
N PRO A 222 -4.43 10.03 -19.53
CA PRO A 222 -3.23 10.85 -19.67
C PRO A 222 -2.52 11.05 -18.33
N LEU A 223 -1.18 11.15 -18.40
CA LEU A 223 -0.41 11.46 -17.20
C LEU A 223 -0.78 12.87 -16.72
N PRO A 224 -1.02 13.06 -15.42
CA PRO A 224 -1.13 14.39 -14.85
C PRO A 224 0.13 15.22 -15.13
N GLU A 225 -0.05 16.52 -15.29
CA GLU A 225 1.06 17.44 -15.54
C GLU A 225 2.14 17.33 -14.46
N GLY A 226 3.40 17.28 -14.88
CA GLY A 226 4.56 17.13 -13.98
C GLY A 226 4.85 15.71 -13.48
N GLN A 227 4.00 14.72 -13.79
CA GLN A 227 4.25 13.33 -13.42
C GLN A 227 5.04 12.62 -14.54
N SER A 228 6.22 12.09 -14.19
CA SER A 228 7.07 11.30 -15.10
C SER A 228 7.97 10.36 -14.30
N ALA A 229 8.05 9.12 -14.70
CA ALA A 229 8.97 8.11 -14.15
C ALA A 229 10.09 7.80 -15.18
N THR A 230 11.15 7.14 -14.75
CA THR A 230 12.21 6.64 -15.65
C THR A 230 11.63 5.65 -16.64
N TYR A 231 10.79 4.74 -16.15
CA TYR A 231 10.02 3.79 -16.97
C TYR A 231 8.55 3.79 -16.53
N LEU A 232 7.65 3.68 -17.51
CA LEU A 232 6.22 3.57 -17.29
C LEU A 232 5.72 2.27 -17.93
N VAL A 233 5.08 1.42 -17.14
CA VAL A 233 4.53 0.13 -17.56
C VAL A 233 3.08 -0.03 -17.11
N GLN A 234 2.33 -0.93 -17.76
CA GLN A 234 0.93 -1.20 -17.41
C GLN A 234 0.75 -2.57 -16.74
N SER A 235 1.78 -3.43 -16.79
CA SER A 235 1.73 -4.78 -16.24
C SER A 235 3.06 -5.20 -15.62
N LEU A 236 3.01 -6.23 -14.78
CA LEU A 236 4.19 -6.85 -14.19
C LEU A 236 5.09 -7.55 -15.24
N SER A 237 4.50 -8.05 -16.32
CA SER A 237 5.27 -8.68 -17.41
C SER A 237 6.16 -7.68 -18.15
N GLU A 238 5.70 -6.42 -18.33
CA GLU A 238 6.52 -5.39 -18.98
C GLU A 238 7.75 -5.00 -18.13
N VAL A 239 7.70 -5.21 -16.80
CA VAL A 239 8.88 -5.00 -15.93
C VAL A 239 10.00 -5.98 -16.30
N MET A 240 9.67 -7.23 -16.62
CA MET A 240 10.65 -8.26 -17.03
C MET A 240 11.30 -7.96 -18.38
N GLU A 241 10.66 -7.14 -19.21
CA GLU A 241 11.24 -6.70 -20.49
C GLU A 241 12.27 -5.58 -20.31
N ILE A 242 12.20 -4.86 -19.16
CA ILE A 242 13.13 -3.77 -18.80
C ILE A 242 14.35 -4.33 -18.07
N LEU A 243 14.15 -5.31 -17.19
CA LEU A 243 15.13 -5.88 -16.27
C LEU A 243 15.48 -7.34 -16.62
#